data_b497ca06a53a3c3a214209c15ccf1311
#
_entry.id   b497ca06a53a3c3a214209c15ccf1311
#
_cell.length_a   1.000
_cell.length_b   1.000
_cell.length_c   1.000
_cell.angle_alpha   90.00
_cell.angle_beta   90.00
_cell.angle_gamma   90.00
#
_symmetry.space_group_name_H-M   'P 1'
#
loop_
_entity.id
_entity.type
_entity.pdbx_description
1 polymer ?
#
loop_
_entity_poly.entity_id
_entity_poly.type
_entity_poly.pdbx_seq_one_letter_code
_entity_poly.pdbx_strand_id
1 'polypeptide(L)'
;MINTITNSYGKELAYQIISQEKAKEMMEENNNYIILDVRTDWEYKMGHIAGAINIPNEEIGHQEIEELPDKNQPILVYCRSGHRSKQASSKLAVLGYKNIYEFGGVITLEYGLVE
;
A
#
# COMPACT_ATOMS: atom_id res chain seq x y z
N MET A 1 -12.56 -1.77 7.35
CA MET A 1 -12.49 -3.24 7.44
C MET A 1 -11.06 -3.71 7.64
N ILE A 2 -10.85 -4.69 8.49
CA ILE A 2 -9.53 -5.28 8.73
C ILE A 2 -9.49 -6.66 8.09
N ASN A 3 -8.52 -6.90 7.22
CA ASN A 3 -8.26 -8.23 6.66
C ASN A 3 -7.14 -8.87 7.48
N THR A 4 -7.44 -10.03 8.04
CA THR A 4 -6.49 -10.76 8.86
C THR A 4 -6.02 -12.01 8.13
N ILE A 5 -4.72 -12.23 8.11
CA ILE A 5 -4.11 -13.44 7.57
C ILE A 5 -3.34 -14.14 8.68
N THR A 6 -3.15 -15.44 8.53
CA THR A 6 -2.42 -16.24 9.53
C THR A 6 -1.19 -16.84 8.87
N ASN A 7 -0.02 -16.62 9.47
CA ASN A 7 1.22 -17.19 8.95
C ASN A 7 1.37 -18.66 9.41
N SER A 8 2.46 -19.31 8.96
CA SER A 8 2.71 -20.74 9.25
C SER A 8 2.95 -21.05 10.73
N TYR A 9 3.14 -20.03 11.55
CA TYR A 9 3.30 -20.19 13.00
C TYR A 9 2.00 -19.93 13.77
N GLY A 10 0.89 -19.75 13.07
CA GLY A 10 -0.38 -19.48 13.69
C GLY A 10 -0.57 -18.03 14.13
N LYS A 11 0.36 -17.14 13.80
CA LYS A 11 0.27 -15.73 14.15
C LYS A 11 -0.65 -15.01 13.17
N GLU A 12 -1.58 -14.23 13.70
CA GLU A 12 -2.45 -13.39 12.88
C GLU A 12 -1.71 -12.14 12.44
N LEU A 13 -1.83 -11.84 11.15
CA LEU A 13 -1.25 -10.66 10.52
C LEU A 13 -2.38 -9.91 9.83
N ALA A 14 -2.34 -8.59 9.85
CA ALA A 14 -3.47 -7.80 9.37
C ALA A 14 -3.06 -6.57 8.58
N TYR A 15 -3.90 -6.21 7.62
CA TYR A 15 -3.91 -4.89 7.02
C TYR A 15 -5.35 -4.38 7.01
N GLN A 16 -5.52 -3.07 6.86
CA GLN A 16 -6.85 -2.47 6.82
C GLN A 16 -7.22 -2.09 5.39
N ILE A 17 -8.48 -2.33 5.03
CA ILE A 17 -9.04 -1.82 3.78
C ILE A 17 -9.80 -0.55 4.14
N ILE A 18 -9.42 0.55 3.51
CA ILE A 18 -10.06 1.84 3.75
C ILE A 18 -10.56 2.42 2.42
N SER A 19 -11.46 3.39 2.50
CA SER A 19 -11.94 4.09 1.31
C SER A 19 -10.87 5.05 0.78
N GLN A 20 -11.01 5.45 -0.47
CA GLN A 20 -10.14 6.46 -1.07
C GLN A 20 -10.32 7.81 -0.37
N GLU A 21 -11.54 8.10 0.06
CA GLU A 21 -11.83 9.31 0.83
C GLU A 21 -11.08 9.29 2.16
N LYS A 22 -11.09 8.16 2.86
CA LYS A 22 -10.37 8.02 4.13
C LYS A 22 -8.86 8.14 3.93
N ALA A 23 -8.34 7.55 2.85
CA ALA A 23 -6.92 7.66 2.52
C ALA A 23 -6.54 9.13 2.32
N LYS A 24 -7.38 9.89 1.60
CA LYS A 24 -7.15 11.31 1.36
C LYS A 24 -7.14 12.09 2.67
N GLU A 25 -8.08 11.80 3.58
CA GLU A 25 -8.10 12.43 4.91
C GLU A 25 -6.80 12.17 5.66
N MET A 26 -6.31 10.93 5.63
CA MET A 26 -5.05 10.58 6.30
C MET A 26 -3.87 11.35 5.73
N MET A 27 -3.84 11.53 4.40
CA MET A 27 -2.79 12.31 3.74
C MET A 27 -2.84 13.78 4.14
N GLU A 28 -4.02 14.32 4.41
CA GLU A 28 -4.20 15.71 4.78
C GLU A 28 -3.93 15.97 6.25
N GLU A 29 -4.15 14.98 7.12
CA GLU A 29 -4.01 15.14 8.56
C GLU A 29 -2.58 15.19 9.06
N ASN A 30 -1.67 14.48 8.39
CA ASN A 30 -0.26 14.49 8.76
C ASN A 30 0.59 14.09 7.54
N ASN A 31 1.90 14.16 7.68
CA ASN A 31 2.82 13.83 6.60
C ASN A 31 3.77 12.68 6.95
N ASN A 32 3.49 11.93 8.03
CA ASN A 32 4.32 10.81 8.43
C ASN A 32 3.76 9.49 7.90
N TYR A 33 3.68 9.39 6.57
CA TYR A 33 3.17 8.20 5.89
C TYR A 33 3.93 8.00 4.58
N ILE A 34 3.81 6.79 4.04
CA ILE A 34 4.30 6.49 2.71
C ILE A 34 3.11 6.10 1.86
N ILE A 35 3.02 6.65 0.66
CA ILE A 35 2.05 6.21 -0.35
C ILE A 35 2.79 5.24 -1.25
N LEU A 36 2.29 4.01 -1.34
CA LEU A 36 2.94 2.94 -2.07
C LEU A 36 2.11 2.51 -3.26
N ASP A 37 2.65 2.75 -4.46
CA ASP A 37 2.08 2.30 -5.72
C ASP A 37 2.70 0.94 -6.04
N VAL A 38 1.88 -0.11 -6.08
CA VAL A 38 2.36 -1.47 -6.32
C VAL A 38 2.07 -1.96 -7.73
N ARG A 39 1.78 -1.01 -8.64
CA ARG A 39 1.64 -1.30 -10.07
C ARG A 39 3.02 -1.47 -10.70
N THR A 40 3.06 -1.78 -11.98
CA THR A 40 4.33 -1.86 -12.69
C THR A 40 5.00 -0.49 -12.79
N ASP A 41 6.30 -0.49 -13.00
CA ASP A 41 7.09 0.71 -13.21
C ASP A 41 6.51 1.56 -14.35
N TRP A 42 6.10 0.92 -15.43
CA TRP A 42 5.54 1.61 -16.58
C TRP A 42 4.21 2.30 -16.24
N GLU A 43 3.33 1.61 -15.52
CA GLU A 43 2.06 2.21 -15.07
C GLU A 43 2.31 3.43 -14.19
N TYR A 44 3.27 3.32 -13.27
CA TYR A 44 3.64 4.42 -12.37
C TYR A 44 4.10 5.65 -13.16
N LYS A 45 4.95 5.44 -14.16
CA LYS A 45 5.48 6.54 -14.99
C LYS A 45 4.40 7.22 -15.81
N MET A 46 3.35 6.51 -16.17
CA MET A 46 2.24 7.08 -16.93
C MET A 46 1.33 7.99 -16.08
N GLY A 47 1.42 7.88 -14.77
CA GLY A 47 0.66 8.71 -13.84
C GLY A 47 0.50 8.00 -12.51
N HIS A 48 0.72 8.72 -11.42
CA HIS A 48 0.64 8.17 -10.07
C HIS A 48 0.19 9.25 -9.10
N ILE A 49 -0.18 8.83 -7.88
CA ILE A 49 -0.56 9.78 -6.84
C ILE A 49 0.66 10.59 -6.43
N ALA A 50 0.51 11.90 -6.32
CA ALA A 50 1.61 12.80 -5.96
C ALA A 50 2.27 12.32 -4.66
N GLY A 51 3.60 12.18 -4.69
CA GLY A 51 4.36 11.73 -3.53
C GLY A 51 4.48 10.22 -3.37
N ALA A 52 3.79 9.44 -4.21
CA ALA A 52 3.87 7.99 -4.12
C ALA A 52 5.22 7.47 -4.58
N ILE A 53 5.69 6.41 -3.92
CA ILE A 53 6.85 5.64 -4.40
C ILE A 53 6.32 4.38 -5.07
N ASN A 54 7.11 3.80 -5.95
CA ASN A 54 6.71 2.61 -6.70
C ASN A 54 7.55 1.41 -6.31
N ILE A 55 6.88 0.37 -5.83
CA ILE A 55 7.49 -0.95 -5.62
C ILE A 55 6.48 -1.95 -6.18
N PRO A 56 6.70 -2.48 -7.39
CA PRO A 56 5.73 -3.41 -7.98
C PRO A 56 5.44 -4.60 -7.08
N ASN A 57 4.18 -5.04 -7.09
CA ASN A 57 3.72 -6.13 -6.24
C ASN A 57 4.61 -7.37 -6.34
N GLU A 58 5.04 -7.75 -7.55
CA GLU A 58 5.88 -8.93 -7.75
C GLU A 58 7.29 -8.80 -7.16
N GLU A 59 7.71 -7.58 -6.82
CA GLU A 59 9.00 -7.35 -6.19
C GLU A 59 8.93 -7.39 -4.66
N ILE A 60 7.73 -7.36 -4.10
CA ILE A 60 7.54 -7.50 -2.66
C ILE A 60 7.52 -8.98 -2.34
N GLY A 61 8.54 -9.44 -1.66
CA GLY A 61 8.72 -10.86 -1.35
C GLY A 61 9.04 -11.09 0.10
N HIS A 62 10.11 -11.86 0.35
CA HIS A 62 10.48 -12.27 1.70
C HIS A 62 11.65 -11.49 2.28
N GLN A 63 12.15 -10.51 1.55
CA GLN A 63 13.33 -9.74 1.96
C GLN A 63 12.94 -8.37 2.50
N GLU A 64 13.82 -7.81 3.32
CA GLU A 64 13.68 -6.44 3.79
C GLU A 64 13.60 -5.48 2.60
N ILE A 65 12.78 -4.44 2.74
CA ILE A 65 12.59 -3.43 1.71
C ILE A 65 13.30 -2.15 2.15
N GLU A 66 14.37 -1.79 1.45
CA GLU A 66 15.18 -0.63 1.79
C GLU A 66 14.38 0.68 1.84
N GLU A 67 13.43 0.83 0.90
CA GLU A 67 12.60 2.03 0.80
C GLU A 67 11.60 2.15 1.94
N LEU A 68 11.40 1.07 2.71
CA LEU A 68 10.45 1.02 3.82
C LEU A 68 11.15 0.54 5.08
N PRO A 69 12.05 1.37 5.64
CA PRO A 69 12.87 0.94 6.78
C PRO A 69 12.13 0.90 8.12
N ASP A 70 11.04 1.66 8.24
CA ASP A 70 10.30 1.77 9.50
C ASP A 70 9.03 0.92 9.45
N LYS A 71 9.03 -0.17 10.21
CA LYS A 71 7.89 -1.10 10.26
C LYS A 71 6.65 -0.50 10.93
N ASN A 72 6.79 0.61 11.62
CA ASN A 72 5.68 1.27 12.29
C ASN A 72 5.08 2.43 11.48
N GLN A 73 5.76 2.87 10.43
CA GLN A 73 5.28 3.98 9.62
C GLN A 73 4.04 3.56 8.84
N PRO A 74 2.99 4.38 8.83
CA PRO A 74 1.80 4.08 8.03
C PRO A 74 2.13 3.99 6.54
N ILE A 75 1.62 2.95 5.88
CA ILE A 75 1.80 2.72 4.45
C ILE A 75 0.41 2.69 3.81
N LEU A 76 0.17 3.60 2.89
CA LEU A 76 -1.08 3.70 2.12
C LEU A 76 -0.81 3.04 0.78
N VAL A 77 -1.47 1.91 0.52
CA VAL A 77 -1.17 1.02 -0.61
C VAL A 77 -2.28 1.06 -1.65
N TYR A 78 -1.91 1.25 -2.91
CA TYR A 78 -2.88 1.21 -4.01
C TYR A 78 -2.28 0.57 -5.25
N CYS A 79 -3.17 0.18 -6.19
CA CYS A 79 -2.77 -0.30 -7.50
C CYS A 79 -3.72 0.26 -8.57
N ARG A 80 -4.09 -0.53 -9.57
CA ARG A 80 -5.03 -0.09 -10.59
C ARG A 80 -6.48 -0.30 -10.17
N SER A 81 -6.81 -1.51 -9.70
CA SER A 81 -8.18 -1.90 -9.37
C SER A 81 -8.35 -2.48 -7.95
N GLY A 82 -7.27 -2.55 -7.17
CA GLY A 82 -7.32 -3.07 -5.81
C GLY A 82 -6.85 -4.51 -5.64
N HIS A 83 -6.67 -5.25 -6.73
CA HIS A 83 -6.29 -6.67 -6.65
C HIS A 83 -4.83 -6.84 -6.20
N ARG A 84 -3.91 -6.18 -6.90
CA ARG A 84 -2.47 -6.25 -6.57
C ARG A 84 -2.16 -5.59 -5.22
N SER A 85 -2.89 -4.52 -4.88
CA SER A 85 -2.68 -3.81 -3.62
C SER A 85 -3.06 -4.68 -2.42
N LYS A 86 -4.07 -5.53 -2.55
CA LYS A 86 -4.42 -6.47 -1.48
C LYS A 86 -3.37 -7.55 -1.34
N GLN A 87 -2.84 -8.06 -2.45
CA GLN A 87 -1.74 -9.03 -2.43
C GLN A 87 -0.49 -8.43 -1.77
N ALA A 88 -0.13 -7.21 -2.19
CA ALA A 88 1.03 -6.51 -1.65
C ALA A 88 0.86 -6.24 -0.15
N SER A 89 -0.34 -5.82 0.27
CA SER A 89 -0.62 -5.55 1.67
C SER A 89 -0.46 -6.80 2.54
N SER A 90 -0.91 -7.95 2.04
CA SER A 90 -0.71 -9.23 2.73
C SER A 90 0.78 -9.55 2.88
N LYS A 91 1.56 -9.34 1.81
CA LYS A 91 3.01 -9.57 1.84
C LYS A 91 3.71 -8.65 2.83
N LEU A 92 3.31 -7.38 2.87
CA LEU A 92 3.86 -6.42 3.81
C LEU A 92 3.55 -6.81 5.25
N ALA A 93 2.33 -7.30 5.50
CA ALA A 93 1.97 -7.77 6.84
C ALA A 93 2.85 -8.94 7.27
N VAL A 94 3.12 -9.88 6.35
CA VAL A 94 4.02 -11.01 6.63
C VAL A 94 5.43 -10.53 6.96
N LEU A 95 5.88 -9.44 6.30
CA LEU A 95 7.20 -8.86 6.56
C LEU A 95 7.27 -8.07 7.87
N GLY A 96 6.15 -7.90 8.56
CA GLY A 96 6.13 -7.25 9.87
C GLY A 96 5.72 -5.79 9.89
N TYR A 97 5.29 -5.24 8.75
CA TYR A 97 4.77 -3.88 8.72
C TYR A 97 3.43 -3.84 9.46
N LYS A 98 3.27 -2.88 10.37
CA LYS A 98 2.16 -2.88 11.32
C LYS A 98 1.00 -1.98 10.96
N ASN A 99 1.23 -0.97 10.13
CA ASN A 99 0.22 0.04 9.83
C ASN A 99 0.01 0.14 8.32
N ILE A 100 -0.70 -0.83 7.76
CA ILE A 100 -0.93 -0.97 6.33
C ILE A 100 -2.38 -0.63 6.02
N TYR A 101 -2.59 0.32 5.10
CA TYR A 101 -3.92 0.79 4.71
C TYR A 101 -4.05 0.66 3.19
N GLU A 102 -4.85 -0.30 2.74
CA GLU A 102 -5.08 -0.55 1.33
C GLU A 102 -6.34 0.21 0.88
N PHE A 103 -6.25 0.99 -0.19
CA PHE A 103 -7.37 1.85 -0.58
C PHE A 103 -7.79 1.72 -2.05
N GLY A 104 -7.57 0.57 -2.67
CA GLY A 104 -8.11 0.28 -4.00
C GLY A 104 -7.19 0.69 -5.13
N GLY A 105 -7.71 1.39 -6.10
CA GLY A 105 -6.92 1.67 -7.28
C GLY A 105 -7.31 2.91 -8.06
N VAL A 106 -6.43 3.30 -8.98
CA VAL A 106 -6.57 4.54 -9.75
C VAL A 106 -7.78 4.54 -10.66
N ILE A 107 -8.32 3.37 -11.01
CA ILE A 107 -9.48 3.27 -11.90
C ILE A 107 -10.73 3.95 -11.31
N THR A 108 -10.82 4.02 -9.98
CA THR A 108 -11.94 4.67 -9.28
C THR A 108 -11.50 5.92 -8.52
N LEU A 109 -10.27 6.35 -8.71
CA LEU A 109 -9.73 7.49 -7.96
C LEU A 109 -10.35 8.79 -8.45
N GLU A 110 -10.80 9.62 -7.50
CA GLU A 110 -11.45 10.90 -7.82
C GLU A 110 -10.49 12.07 -7.86
N TYR A 111 -9.29 11.90 -7.30
CA TYR A 111 -8.27 12.95 -7.35
C TYR A 111 -7.21 12.62 -8.40
N GLY A 112 -6.58 13.67 -8.95
CA GLY A 112 -5.72 13.54 -10.11
C GLY A 112 -4.40 12.83 -9.87
N LEU A 113 -3.79 12.40 -10.97
CA LEU A 113 -2.48 11.77 -10.95
C LEU A 113 -1.44 12.74 -11.52
N VAL A 114 -0.18 12.54 -11.13
CA VAL A 114 0.96 13.29 -11.65
C VAL A 114 1.90 12.32 -12.37
N GLU A 115 2.73 12.86 -13.26
CA GLU A 115 3.71 12.06 -13.99
C GLU A 115 5.12 12.26 -13.47
#